data_9ebfc5e1b6a2d2ce1e90f9fbe5bb4824
#
_entry.id   9ebfc5e1b6a2d2ce1e90f9fbe5bb4824
#
_cell.length_a   1.000
_cell.length_b   1.000
_cell.length_c   1.000
_cell.angle_alpha   90.00
_cell.angle_beta   90.00
_cell.angle_gamma   90.00
#
_symmetry.space_group_name_H-M   'P 1'
#
loop_
_entity.id
_entity.type
_entity.pdbx_description
1 polymer ?
#
loop_
_entity_poly.entity_id
_entity_poly.type
_entity_poly.pdbx_seq_one_letter_code
_entity_poly.pdbx_strand_id
1 'polypeptide(L)'
;RRSSDLPILLVVLRVLQGLSAGGEWGGAAMLAVEHAPRGRRGLFGAFPQVGVPLGMFLATIFMLVLSAGLSQEQFLAWGWRIPFLSSVVLILLGYFIRRAVEESPAFAELQDLQKKESAPLAVLFKSHTGTVIKCALIFAANNAVGYFVIAYFTSYGTKVVGYERTDALLVALVASIGWFAGTLYFGHLSDKVGRKRTFIVGYIALAAWSIPSWMAVDSGNLAFFGGAVLILATMLGATYGPQSALYAEMFPVKVRLSGVSIGYAFGSIIGGAFAPM
;
A
#
# COMPACT_ATOMS: atom_id res chain seq x y z
N ARG A 1 -1.79 -27.02 26.28
CA ARG A 1 -2.15 -27.27 24.85
C ARG A 1 -2.93 -26.14 24.20
N ARG A 2 -3.76 -25.35 24.91
CA ARG A 2 -4.56 -24.25 24.30
C ARG A 2 -3.78 -22.97 23.98
N SER A 3 -2.62 -22.72 24.54
CA SER A 3 -1.89 -21.44 24.34
C SER A 3 -1.06 -21.40 23.03
N SER A 4 -0.73 -22.55 22.46
CA SER A 4 0.03 -22.63 21.19
C SER A 4 -0.85 -22.60 19.93
N ASP A 5 -2.13 -22.96 20.06
CA ASP A 5 -3.02 -23.10 18.91
C ASP A 5 -3.47 -21.75 18.36
N LEU A 6 -3.65 -20.75 19.23
CA LEU A 6 -4.06 -19.38 18.83
C LEU A 6 -2.98 -18.66 17.98
N PRO A 7 -1.69 -18.66 18.35
CA PRO A 7 -0.65 -18.07 17.50
C PRO A 7 -0.54 -18.77 16.14
N ILE A 8 -0.64 -20.11 16.10
CA ILE A 8 -0.61 -20.86 14.84
C ILE A 8 -1.80 -20.51 13.96
N LEU A 9 -3.00 -20.46 14.53
CA LEU A 9 -4.21 -20.05 13.80
C LEU A 9 -4.06 -18.63 13.25
N LEU A 10 -3.51 -17.70 14.03
CA LEU A 10 -3.25 -16.34 13.58
C LEU A 10 -2.30 -16.30 12.37
N VAL A 11 -1.20 -17.08 12.43
CA VAL A 11 -0.25 -17.16 11.32
C VAL A 11 -0.93 -17.74 10.07
N VAL A 12 -1.70 -18.82 10.20
CA VAL A 12 -2.42 -19.40 9.06
C VAL A 12 -3.41 -18.39 8.45
N LEU A 13 -4.19 -17.69 9.27
CA LEU A 13 -5.11 -16.66 8.78
C LEU A 13 -4.38 -15.50 8.09
N ARG A 14 -3.21 -15.09 8.59
CA ARG A 14 -2.36 -14.07 7.95
C ARG A 14 -1.80 -14.53 6.62
N VAL A 15 -1.41 -15.78 6.49
CA VAL A 15 -0.95 -16.35 5.22
C VAL A 15 -2.09 -16.37 4.20
N LEU A 16 -3.29 -16.83 4.60
CA LEU A 16 -4.47 -16.81 3.73
C LEU A 16 -4.85 -15.39 3.30
N GLN A 17 -4.81 -14.42 4.21
CA GLN A 17 -5.03 -13.00 3.91
C GLN A 17 -4.01 -12.47 2.91
N GLY A 18 -2.73 -12.81 3.08
CA GLY A 18 -1.66 -12.41 2.17
C GLY A 18 -1.81 -12.99 0.76
N LEU A 19 -2.23 -14.25 0.66
CA LEU A 19 -2.52 -14.90 -0.64
C LEU A 19 -3.68 -14.21 -1.37
N SER A 20 -4.75 -13.87 -0.65
CA SER A 20 -5.89 -13.14 -1.21
C SER A 20 -5.48 -11.76 -1.72
N ALA A 21 -4.82 -10.98 -0.89
CA ALA A 21 -4.40 -9.61 -1.23
C ALA A 21 -3.40 -9.57 -2.41
N GLY A 22 -2.50 -10.55 -2.51
CA GLY A 22 -1.52 -10.64 -3.60
C GLY A 22 -2.15 -10.80 -4.99
N GLY A 23 -3.28 -11.52 -5.08
CA GLY A 23 -4.02 -11.67 -6.32
C GLY A 23 -4.88 -10.45 -6.69
N GLU A 24 -5.47 -9.81 -5.69
CA GLU A 24 -6.40 -8.69 -5.90
C GLU A 24 -5.71 -7.43 -6.42
N TRP A 25 -4.55 -7.08 -5.87
CA TRP A 25 -3.87 -5.84 -6.23
C TRP A 25 -3.49 -5.79 -7.72
N GLY A 26 -2.89 -6.88 -8.24
CA GLY A 26 -2.50 -6.94 -9.65
C GLY A 26 -3.68 -6.81 -10.59
N GLY A 27 -4.82 -7.45 -10.28
CA GLY A 27 -6.05 -7.32 -11.05
C GLY A 27 -6.60 -5.90 -11.05
N ALA A 28 -6.70 -5.27 -9.88
CA ALA A 28 -7.18 -3.90 -9.75
C ALA A 28 -6.27 -2.88 -10.46
N ALA A 29 -4.95 -3.05 -10.34
CA ALA A 29 -3.96 -2.20 -10.99
C ALA A 29 -4.07 -2.30 -12.53
N MET A 30 -4.19 -3.52 -13.06
CA MET A 30 -4.34 -3.73 -14.50
C MET A 30 -5.66 -3.16 -15.03
N LEU A 31 -6.77 -3.45 -14.35
CA LEU A 31 -8.07 -2.91 -14.72
C LEU A 31 -8.04 -1.37 -14.82
N ALA A 32 -7.48 -0.72 -13.80
CA ALA A 32 -7.40 0.73 -13.77
C ALA A 32 -6.52 1.32 -14.89
N VAL A 33 -5.38 0.69 -15.18
CA VAL A 33 -4.44 1.17 -16.22
C VAL A 33 -4.96 0.90 -17.63
N GLU A 34 -5.62 -0.24 -17.86
CA GLU A 34 -6.12 -0.63 -19.17
C GLU A 34 -7.36 0.17 -19.60
N HIS A 35 -8.22 0.53 -18.64
CA HIS A 35 -9.38 1.40 -18.89
C HIS A 35 -9.04 2.90 -18.85
N ALA A 36 -7.80 3.26 -18.57
CA ALA A 36 -7.41 4.65 -18.50
C ALA A 36 -7.48 5.33 -19.89
N PRO A 37 -8.03 6.54 -19.98
CA PRO A 37 -7.92 7.36 -21.18
C PRO A 37 -6.46 7.56 -21.60
N ARG A 38 -6.23 7.76 -22.89
CA ARG A 38 -4.88 8.02 -23.42
C ARG A 38 -4.22 9.16 -22.66
N GLY A 39 -2.97 8.95 -22.20
CA GLY A 39 -2.21 9.95 -21.44
C GLY A 39 -2.60 10.12 -19.96
N ARG A 40 -3.46 9.25 -19.39
CA ARG A 40 -3.87 9.31 -17.98
C ARG A 40 -3.65 7.99 -17.20
N ARG A 41 -2.85 7.10 -17.72
CA ARG A 41 -2.58 5.79 -17.09
C ARG A 41 -1.96 5.90 -15.70
N GLY A 42 -1.11 6.92 -15.46
CA GLY A 42 -0.51 7.17 -14.15
C GLY A 42 -1.53 7.60 -13.12
N LEU A 43 -2.42 8.53 -13.46
CA LEU A 43 -3.51 8.96 -12.59
C LEU A 43 -4.48 7.82 -12.29
N PHE A 44 -4.94 7.11 -13.32
CA PHE A 44 -5.89 6.00 -13.15
C PHE A 44 -5.26 4.83 -12.37
N GLY A 45 -4.00 4.51 -12.65
CA GLY A 45 -3.24 3.51 -11.88
C GLY A 45 -2.97 3.91 -10.43
N ALA A 46 -3.08 5.19 -10.09
CA ALA A 46 -2.97 5.65 -8.70
C ALA A 46 -4.24 5.35 -7.87
N PHE A 47 -5.42 5.19 -8.47
CA PHE A 47 -6.64 4.91 -7.71
C PHE A 47 -6.59 3.61 -6.89
N PRO A 48 -6.14 2.46 -7.38
CA PRO A 48 -5.94 1.28 -6.54
C PRO A 48 -4.93 1.52 -5.41
N GLN A 49 -3.94 2.37 -5.64
CA GLN A 49 -2.89 2.67 -4.67
C GLN A 49 -3.38 3.54 -3.49
N VAL A 50 -4.33 4.45 -3.71
CA VAL A 50 -4.87 5.27 -2.61
C VAL A 50 -5.66 4.46 -1.58
N GLY A 51 -6.00 3.21 -1.86
CA GLY A 51 -6.64 2.30 -0.90
C GLY A 51 -5.84 2.15 0.39
N VAL A 52 -4.50 2.13 0.32
CA VAL A 52 -3.63 2.00 1.50
C VAL A 52 -3.66 3.25 2.39
N PRO A 53 -3.36 4.47 1.91
CA PRO A 53 -3.46 5.66 2.75
C PRO A 53 -4.89 5.96 3.21
N LEU A 54 -5.91 5.64 2.42
CA LEU A 54 -7.31 5.76 2.83
C LEU A 54 -7.65 4.77 3.95
N GLY A 55 -7.19 3.53 3.85
CA GLY A 55 -7.34 2.53 4.91
C GLY A 55 -6.64 2.95 6.20
N MET A 56 -5.43 3.50 6.10
CA MET A 56 -4.71 4.08 7.24
C MET A 56 -5.49 5.24 7.87
N PHE A 57 -6.03 6.15 7.07
CA PHE A 57 -6.84 7.27 7.52
C PHE A 57 -8.07 6.79 8.32
N LEU A 58 -8.85 5.88 7.74
CA LEU A 58 -10.04 5.33 8.39
C LEU A 58 -9.69 4.58 9.67
N ALA A 59 -8.67 3.71 9.65
CA ALA A 59 -8.23 2.97 10.83
C ALA A 59 -7.79 3.92 11.96
N THR A 60 -7.07 5.00 11.62
CA THR A 60 -6.62 5.99 12.59
C THR A 60 -7.79 6.76 13.20
N ILE A 61 -8.79 7.16 12.40
CA ILE A 61 -10.02 7.78 12.90
C ILE A 61 -10.75 6.83 13.86
N PHE A 62 -10.92 5.56 13.50
CA PHE A 62 -11.51 4.58 14.40
C PHE A 62 -10.78 4.50 15.73
N MET A 63 -9.44 4.45 15.69
CA MET A 63 -8.63 4.41 16.91
C MET A 63 -8.75 5.68 17.75
N LEU A 64 -8.79 6.86 17.13
CA LEU A 64 -8.98 8.13 17.83
C LEU A 64 -10.36 8.22 18.50
N VAL A 65 -11.43 7.90 17.76
CA VAL A 65 -12.79 7.93 18.27
C VAL A 65 -12.98 6.95 19.43
N LEU A 66 -12.46 5.72 19.29
CA LEU A 66 -12.57 4.72 20.34
C LEU A 66 -11.72 5.07 21.56
N SER A 67 -10.54 5.66 21.37
CA SER A 67 -9.69 6.11 22.48
C SER A 67 -10.27 7.30 23.22
N ALA A 68 -11.05 8.16 22.56
CA ALA A 68 -11.72 9.29 23.17
C ALA A 68 -13.04 8.90 23.85
N GLY A 69 -13.75 7.90 23.33
CA GLY A 69 -15.08 7.50 23.78
C GLY A 69 -15.12 6.36 24.80
N LEU A 70 -14.03 5.59 24.95
CA LEU A 70 -13.96 4.41 25.80
C LEU A 70 -12.86 4.56 26.86
N SER A 71 -13.14 4.05 28.08
CA SER A 71 -12.07 3.88 29.06
C SER A 71 -11.06 2.83 28.58
N GLN A 72 -9.84 2.87 29.13
CA GLN A 72 -8.80 1.90 28.79
C GLN A 72 -9.25 0.45 29.05
N GLU A 73 -10.00 0.22 30.11
CA GLU A 73 -10.55 -1.09 30.44
C GLU A 73 -11.59 -1.55 29.39
N GLN A 74 -12.50 -0.67 28.99
CA GLN A 74 -13.48 -0.95 27.95
C GLN A 74 -12.82 -1.19 26.61
N PHE A 75 -11.81 -0.38 26.26
CA PHE A 75 -11.06 -0.56 25.02
C PHE A 75 -10.37 -1.93 24.97
N LEU A 76 -9.69 -2.33 26.05
CA LEU A 76 -9.02 -3.62 26.14
C LEU A 76 -9.99 -4.82 26.21
N ALA A 77 -11.14 -4.65 26.84
CA ALA A 77 -12.13 -5.73 26.96
C ALA A 77 -12.82 -6.04 25.62
N TRP A 78 -13.27 -5.03 24.88
CA TRP A 78 -14.07 -5.22 23.67
C TRP A 78 -13.84 -4.16 22.57
N GLY A 79 -13.47 -2.91 22.92
CA GLY A 79 -13.43 -1.78 22.00
C GLY A 79 -12.52 -2.02 20.80
N TRP A 80 -11.39 -2.68 20.98
CA TRP A 80 -10.46 -3.00 19.90
C TRP A 80 -11.04 -3.91 18.80
N ARG A 81 -12.16 -4.61 19.09
CA ARG A 81 -12.84 -5.48 18.11
C ARG A 81 -13.67 -4.70 17.10
N ILE A 82 -14.12 -3.48 17.44
CA ILE A 82 -15.01 -2.68 16.59
C ILE A 82 -14.43 -2.43 15.21
N PRO A 83 -13.15 -1.98 15.04
CA PRO A 83 -12.56 -1.79 13.72
C PRO A 83 -12.54 -3.07 12.87
N PHE A 84 -12.32 -4.21 13.50
CA PHE A 84 -12.34 -5.50 12.79
C PHE A 84 -13.76 -5.90 12.37
N LEU A 85 -14.74 -5.71 13.22
CA LEU A 85 -16.14 -5.98 12.91
C LEU A 85 -16.68 -5.05 11.83
N SER A 86 -16.24 -3.79 11.79
CA SER A 86 -16.62 -2.83 10.75
C SER A 86 -16.16 -3.26 9.34
N SER A 87 -15.18 -4.14 9.25
CA SER A 87 -14.74 -4.70 7.95
C SER A 87 -15.84 -5.48 7.22
N VAL A 88 -16.86 -5.98 7.96
CA VAL A 88 -18.05 -6.62 7.36
C VAL A 88 -18.76 -5.66 6.41
N VAL A 89 -18.84 -4.37 6.76
CA VAL A 89 -19.43 -3.34 5.88
C VAL A 89 -18.64 -3.22 4.58
N LEU A 90 -17.29 -3.24 4.66
CA LEU A 90 -16.44 -3.19 3.48
C LEU A 90 -16.58 -4.45 2.61
N ILE A 91 -16.74 -5.62 3.22
CA ILE A 91 -16.98 -6.88 2.51
C ILE A 91 -18.32 -6.83 1.75
N LEU A 92 -19.37 -6.36 2.40
CA LEU A 92 -20.69 -6.19 1.76
C LEU A 92 -20.61 -5.17 0.62
N LEU A 93 -19.96 -4.04 0.84
CA LEU A 93 -19.76 -3.02 -0.18
C LEU A 93 -18.98 -3.59 -1.39
N GLY A 94 -17.90 -4.29 -1.15
CA GLY A 94 -17.11 -4.96 -2.18
C GLY A 94 -17.92 -6.00 -2.96
N TYR A 95 -18.76 -6.75 -2.28
CA TYR A 95 -19.68 -7.72 -2.90
C TYR A 95 -20.69 -7.03 -3.85
N PHE A 96 -21.33 -5.94 -3.41
CA PHE A 96 -22.26 -5.17 -4.25
C PHE A 96 -21.56 -4.52 -5.44
N ILE A 97 -20.38 -3.92 -5.24
CA ILE A 97 -19.59 -3.32 -6.33
C ILE A 97 -19.23 -4.38 -7.36
N ARG A 98 -18.74 -5.55 -6.95
CA ARG A 98 -18.39 -6.65 -7.87
C ARG A 98 -19.58 -7.17 -8.68
N ARG A 99 -20.80 -7.11 -8.12
CA ARG A 99 -22.02 -7.47 -8.85
C ARG A 99 -22.49 -6.40 -9.83
N ALA A 100 -22.17 -5.12 -9.55
CA ALA A 100 -22.60 -3.99 -10.35
C ALA A 100 -21.62 -3.68 -11.52
N VAL A 101 -20.35 -4.11 -11.39
CA VAL A 101 -19.33 -3.89 -12.42
C VAL A 101 -19.30 -5.09 -13.35
N GLU A 102 -19.68 -4.88 -14.60
CA GLU A 102 -19.54 -5.88 -15.65
C GLU A 102 -18.06 -6.16 -15.94
N GLU A 103 -17.73 -7.41 -16.25
CA GLU A 103 -16.37 -7.76 -16.70
C GLU A 103 -16.03 -6.98 -17.97
N SER A 104 -14.85 -6.33 -17.97
CA SER A 104 -14.46 -5.56 -19.15
C SER A 104 -14.23 -6.48 -20.35
N PRO A 105 -14.55 -6.03 -21.58
CA PRO A 105 -14.27 -6.80 -22.80
C PRO A 105 -12.79 -7.21 -22.92
N ALA A 106 -11.88 -6.35 -22.47
CA ALA A 106 -10.44 -6.65 -22.44
C ALA A 106 -10.08 -7.78 -21.44
N PHE A 107 -10.82 -7.90 -20.33
CA PHE A 107 -10.62 -9.00 -19.38
C PHE A 107 -11.19 -10.32 -19.90
N ALA A 108 -12.32 -10.28 -20.59
CA ALA A 108 -12.89 -11.45 -21.26
C ALA A 108 -11.96 -11.96 -22.39
N GLU A 109 -11.38 -11.06 -23.17
CA GLU A 109 -10.40 -11.38 -24.21
C GLU A 109 -9.11 -11.96 -23.62
N LEU A 110 -8.64 -11.43 -22.48
CA LEU A 110 -7.50 -11.97 -21.73
C LEU A 110 -7.79 -13.35 -21.13
N GLN A 111 -8.99 -13.61 -20.63
CA GLN A 111 -9.38 -14.94 -20.15
C GLN A 111 -9.37 -15.97 -21.29
N ASP A 112 -9.84 -15.61 -22.48
CA ASP A 112 -9.82 -16.50 -23.63
C ASP A 112 -8.40 -16.74 -24.17
N LEU A 113 -7.52 -15.76 -24.11
CA LEU A 113 -6.10 -15.93 -24.43
C LEU A 113 -5.38 -16.80 -23.39
N GLN A 114 -5.67 -16.65 -22.10
CA GLN A 114 -5.11 -17.47 -21.02
C GLN A 114 -5.58 -18.92 -21.07
N LYS A 115 -6.80 -19.19 -21.51
CA LYS A 115 -7.29 -20.57 -21.73
C LYS A 115 -6.53 -21.28 -22.84
N LYS A 116 -5.98 -20.54 -23.80
CA LYS A 116 -5.23 -21.08 -24.95
C LYS A 116 -3.73 -21.29 -24.68
N GLU A 117 -3.14 -20.62 -23.70
CA GLU A 117 -1.71 -20.75 -23.36
C GLU A 117 -1.52 -21.44 -22.00
N SER A 118 -1.05 -22.68 -22.02
CA SER A 118 -1.00 -23.60 -20.87
C SER A 118 0.06 -23.32 -19.82
N ALA A 119 0.90 -22.24 -19.91
CA ALA A 119 1.94 -21.97 -18.89
C ALA A 119 2.44 -20.51 -18.84
N PRO A 120 1.61 -19.48 -18.48
CA PRO A 120 2.09 -18.10 -18.39
C PRO A 120 3.19 -17.92 -17.36
N LEU A 121 3.19 -18.72 -16.26
CA LEU A 121 4.21 -18.66 -15.21
C LEU A 121 5.56 -19.20 -15.70
N ALA A 122 5.58 -20.29 -16.47
CA ALA A 122 6.84 -20.84 -16.99
C ALA A 122 7.50 -19.85 -17.99
N VAL A 123 6.71 -19.21 -18.86
CA VAL A 123 7.19 -18.18 -19.77
C VAL A 123 7.71 -16.96 -18.99
N LEU A 124 7.00 -16.52 -17.94
CA LEU A 124 7.41 -15.41 -17.09
C LEU A 124 8.79 -15.66 -16.47
N PHE A 125 8.97 -16.79 -15.80
CA PHE A 125 10.23 -17.12 -15.13
C PHE A 125 11.36 -17.50 -16.08
N LYS A 126 11.06 -17.98 -17.29
CA LYS A 126 12.10 -18.26 -18.31
C LYS A 126 12.64 -16.98 -18.97
N SER A 127 11.76 -16.02 -19.24
CA SER A 127 12.12 -14.89 -20.13
C SER A 127 12.08 -13.52 -19.42
N HIS A 128 11.39 -13.39 -18.28
CA HIS A 128 11.14 -12.10 -17.63
C HIS A 128 11.53 -12.04 -16.15
N THR A 129 12.28 -13.02 -15.64
CA THR A 129 12.73 -13.07 -14.23
C THR A 129 13.43 -11.78 -13.79
N GLY A 130 14.32 -11.24 -14.63
CA GLY A 130 15.02 -9.99 -14.35
C GLY A 130 14.05 -8.79 -14.17
N THR A 131 12.95 -8.76 -14.92
CA THR A 131 11.92 -7.72 -14.78
C THR A 131 11.12 -7.90 -13.50
N VAL A 132 10.78 -9.16 -13.14
CA VAL A 132 10.12 -9.47 -11.84
C VAL A 132 10.98 -9.03 -10.67
N ILE A 133 12.28 -9.32 -10.69
CA ILE A 133 13.23 -8.91 -9.64
C ILE A 133 13.30 -7.37 -9.54
N LYS A 134 13.36 -6.67 -10.67
CA LYS A 134 13.35 -5.19 -10.67
C LYS A 134 12.06 -4.64 -10.03
N CYS A 135 10.89 -5.17 -10.40
CA CYS A 135 9.63 -4.77 -9.78
C CYS A 135 9.62 -5.06 -8.27
N ALA A 136 10.11 -6.23 -7.85
CA ALA A 136 10.20 -6.60 -6.45
C ALA A 136 11.11 -5.65 -5.66
N LEU A 137 12.29 -5.32 -6.16
CA LEU A 137 13.22 -4.40 -5.50
C LEU A 137 12.68 -2.98 -5.42
N ILE A 138 12.04 -2.49 -6.49
CA ILE A 138 11.37 -1.19 -6.50
C ILE A 138 10.29 -1.17 -5.41
N PHE A 139 9.44 -2.19 -5.34
CA PHE A 139 8.37 -2.20 -4.33
C PHE A 139 8.90 -2.46 -2.91
N ALA A 140 9.94 -3.23 -2.73
CA ALA A 140 10.54 -3.48 -1.42
C ALA A 140 10.95 -2.17 -0.73
N ALA A 141 11.64 -1.27 -1.46
CA ALA A 141 12.01 0.04 -0.93
C ALA A 141 10.78 0.90 -0.60
N ASN A 142 9.79 0.91 -1.48
CA ASN A 142 8.54 1.64 -1.29
C ASN A 142 7.74 1.14 -0.08
N ASN A 143 7.63 -0.19 0.05
CA ASN A 143 6.93 -0.85 1.13
C ASN A 143 7.62 -0.62 2.48
N ALA A 144 8.96 -0.66 2.53
CA ALA A 144 9.72 -0.34 3.74
C ALA A 144 9.41 1.09 4.25
N VAL A 145 9.48 2.11 3.38
CA VAL A 145 9.12 3.49 3.76
C VAL A 145 7.65 3.58 4.18
N GLY A 146 6.74 2.86 3.51
CA GLY A 146 5.34 2.78 3.90
C GLY A 146 5.16 2.27 5.34
N TYR A 147 5.89 1.22 5.75
CA TYR A 147 5.86 0.72 7.13
C TYR A 147 6.42 1.72 8.15
N PHE A 148 7.42 2.52 7.79
CA PHE A 148 7.87 3.61 8.66
C PHE A 148 6.73 4.59 8.92
N VAL A 149 5.98 4.99 7.89
CA VAL A 149 4.85 5.93 8.02
C VAL A 149 3.67 5.30 8.78
N ILE A 150 3.31 4.04 8.48
CA ILE A 150 2.12 3.38 9.06
C ILE A 150 2.32 3.00 10.53
N ALA A 151 3.47 2.44 10.90
CA ALA A 151 3.64 1.78 12.18
C ALA A 151 4.82 2.31 13.00
N TYR A 152 5.97 2.50 12.35
CA TYR A 152 7.21 2.77 13.08
C TYR A 152 7.17 4.13 13.76
N PHE A 153 6.86 5.21 13.07
CA PHE A 153 6.85 6.55 13.65
C PHE A 153 5.82 6.71 14.77
N THR A 154 4.66 6.08 14.66
CA THR A 154 3.68 6.06 15.77
C THR A 154 4.24 5.35 16.98
N SER A 155 4.90 4.21 16.81
CA SER A 155 5.51 3.44 17.91
C SER A 155 6.73 4.15 18.50
N TYR A 156 7.60 4.71 17.67
CA TYR A 156 8.79 5.45 18.07
C TYR A 156 8.42 6.74 18.82
N GLY A 157 7.50 7.52 18.28
CA GLY A 157 7.03 8.75 18.91
C GLY A 157 6.46 8.52 20.30
N THR A 158 5.69 7.42 20.49
CA THR A 158 5.10 7.11 21.81
C THR A 158 6.09 6.46 22.78
N LYS A 159 6.94 5.53 22.31
CA LYS A 159 7.78 4.71 23.21
C LYS A 159 9.15 5.33 23.49
N VAL A 160 9.71 6.09 22.54
CA VAL A 160 11.07 6.62 22.61
C VAL A 160 11.04 8.12 22.89
N VAL A 161 10.29 8.88 22.08
CA VAL A 161 10.22 10.35 22.24
C VAL A 161 9.29 10.76 23.39
N GLY A 162 8.28 9.92 23.71
CA GLY A 162 7.38 10.14 24.85
C GLY A 162 6.14 10.96 24.52
N TYR A 163 5.75 11.09 23.23
CA TYR A 163 4.50 11.73 22.86
C TYR A 163 3.29 10.94 23.35
N GLU A 164 2.20 11.63 23.65
CA GLU A 164 0.94 10.97 23.92
C GLU A 164 0.46 10.17 22.71
N ARG A 165 -0.24 9.06 22.98
CA ARG A 165 -0.77 8.20 21.92
C ARG A 165 -1.68 8.95 20.96
N THR A 166 -2.47 9.88 21.49
CA THR A 166 -3.39 10.71 20.70
C THR A 166 -2.63 11.59 19.71
N ASP A 167 -1.52 12.21 20.15
CA ASP A 167 -0.68 13.05 19.30
C ASP A 167 -0.03 12.25 18.16
N ALA A 168 0.51 11.08 18.50
CA ALA A 168 1.08 10.19 17.49
C ALA A 168 0.04 9.70 16.46
N LEU A 169 -1.21 9.44 16.90
CA LEU A 169 -2.32 9.10 16.00
C LEU A 169 -2.74 10.29 15.13
N LEU A 170 -2.74 11.52 15.65
CA LEU A 170 -3.01 12.73 14.86
C LEU A 170 -1.94 12.95 13.79
N VAL A 171 -0.67 12.74 14.11
CA VAL A 171 0.42 12.75 13.12
C VAL A 171 0.19 11.70 12.03
N ALA A 172 -0.17 10.47 12.41
CA ALA A 172 -0.48 9.40 11.45
C ALA A 172 -1.68 9.75 10.56
N LEU A 173 -2.70 10.41 11.11
CA LEU A 173 -3.88 10.88 10.37
C LEU A 173 -3.48 11.92 9.31
N VAL A 174 -2.72 12.94 9.71
CA VAL A 174 -2.25 13.99 8.79
C VAL A 174 -1.31 13.41 7.72
N ALA A 175 -0.43 12.49 8.10
CA ALA A 175 0.45 11.79 7.17
C ALA A 175 -0.33 10.98 6.11
N SER A 176 -1.42 10.33 6.51
CA SER A 176 -2.26 9.58 5.57
C SER A 176 -2.93 10.48 4.51
N ILE A 177 -3.32 11.70 4.89
CA ILE A 177 -3.84 12.71 3.95
C ILE A 177 -2.74 13.14 2.97
N GLY A 178 -1.53 13.39 3.47
CA GLY A 178 -0.38 13.73 2.62
C GLY A 178 -0.03 12.61 1.64
N TRP A 179 -0.03 11.36 2.10
CA TRP A 179 0.21 10.21 1.24
C TRP A 179 -0.87 10.04 0.18
N PHE A 180 -2.14 10.14 0.55
CA PHE A 180 -3.28 10.11 -0.37
C PHE A 180 -3.15 11.18 -1.46
N ALA A 181 -2.98 12.44 -1.07
CA ALA A 181 -2.86 13.57 -1.98
C ALA A 181 -1.61 13.44 -2.87
N GLY A 182 -0.46 13.06 -2.29
CA GLY A 182 0.78 12.82 -3.00
C GLY A 182 0.63 11.69 -4.03
N THR A 183 -0.03 10.59 -3.69
CA THR A 183 -0.25 9.47 -4.61
C THR A 183 -1.03 9.90 -5.86
N LEU A 184 -2.11 10.65 -5.71
CA LEU A 184 -2.90 11.15 -6.85
C LEU A 184 -2.13 12.21 -7.64
N TYR A 185 -1.50 13.16 -6.95
CA TYR A 185 -0.74 14.23 -7.59
C TYR A 185 0.41 13.69 -8.43
N PHE A 186 1.25 12.84 -7.86
CA PHE A 186 2.39 12.28 -8.57
C PHE A 186 2.00 11.20 -9.59
N GLY A 187 0.89 10.50 -9.37
CA GLY A 187 0.27 9.66 -10.38
C GLY A 187 -0.07 10.48 -11.64
N HIS A 188 -0.76 11.61 -11.46
CA HIS A 188 -1.06 12.54 -12.55
C HIS A 188 0.21 13.19 -13.15
N LEU A 189 1.13 13.64 -12.31
CA LEU A 189 2.39 14.25 -12.76
C LEU A 189 3.19 13.29 -13.63
N SER A 190 3.19 12.00 -13.30
CA SER A 190 3.89 10.97 -14.06
C SER A 190 3.37 10.80 -15.48
N ASP A 191 2.13 11.16 -15.75
CA ASP A 191 1.57 11.18 -17.11
C ASP A 191 2.21 12.26 -17.99
N LYS A 192 2.66 13.37 -17.39
CA LYS A 192 3.28 14.51 -18.09
C LYS A 192 4.81 14.39 -18.19
N VAL A 193 5.45 14.02 -17.09
CA VAL A 193 6.93 14.03 -16.95
C VAL A 193 7.54 12.67 -17.29
N GLY A 194 6.74 11.61 -17.22
CA GLY A 194 7.15 10.22 -17.44
C GLY A 194 7.34 9.44 -16.13
N ARG A 195 7.00 8.14 -16.15
CA ARG A 195 7.00 7.25 -14.97
C ARG A 195 8.38 7.18 -14.31
N LYS A 196 9.40 6.85 -15.12
CA LYS A 196 10.76 6.64 -14.64
C LYS A 196 11.34 7.88 -13.96
N ARG A 197 11.12 9.08 -14.55
CA ARG A 197 11.61 10.34 -13.96
C ARG A 197 10.94 10.62 -12.62
N THR A 198 9.62 10.46 -12.53
CA THR A 198 8.87 10.66 -11.29
C THR A 198 9.38 9.72 -10.19
N PHE A 199 9.62 8.44 -10.50
CA PHE A 199 10.19 7.48 -9.55
C PHE A 199 11.59 7.88 -9.09
N ILE A 200 12.49 8.20 -10.00
CA ILE A 200 13.87 8.57 -9.65
C ILE A 200 13.89 9.80 -8.75
N VAL A 201 13.16 10.85 -9.12
CA VAL A 201 13.06 12.07 -8.32
C VAL A 201 12.42 11.77 -6.95
N GLY A 202 11.38 10.93 -6.91
CA GLY A 202 10.74 10.50 -5.67
C GLY A 202 11.69 9.79 -4.72
N TYR A 203 12.48 8.82 -5.21
CA TYR A 203 13.46 8.12 -4.37
C TYR A 203 14.62 9.02 -3.93
N ILE A 204 15.10 9.92 -4.79
CA ILE A 204 16.13 10.91 -4.40
C ILE A 204 15.57 11.82 -3.30
N ALA A 205 14.33 12.29 -3.44
CA ALA A 205 13.68 13.12 -2.44
C ALA A 205 13.49 12.39 -1.10
N LEU A 206 13.04 11.13 -1.14
CA LEU A 206 12.93 10.29 0.06
C LEU A 206 14.29 10.08 0.75
N ALA A 207 15.34 9.77 -0.03
CA ALA A 207 16.68 9.60 0.51
C ALA A 207 17.24 10.90 1.12
N ALA A 208 17.05 12.03 0.42
CA ALA A 208 17.49 13.34 0.92
C ALA A 208 16.72 13.77 2.19
N TRP A 209 15.43 13.43 2.27
CA TRP A 209 14.58 13.76 3.42
C TRP A 209 14.79 12.83 4.61
N SER A 210 15.41 11.66 4.44
CA SER A 210 15.57 10.67 5.50
C SER A 210 16.29 11.24 6.73
N ILE A 211 17.43 11.91 6.57
CA ILE A 211 18.19 12.49 7.67
C ILE A 211 17.44 13.68 8.33
N PRO A 212 16.97 14.70 7.59
CA PRO A 212 16.20 15.79 8.17
C PRO A 212 14.93 15.30 8.91
N SER A 213 14.26 14.27 8.39
CA SER A 213 13.07 13.73 9.05
C SER A 213 13.38 13.15 10.43
N TRP A 214 14.48 12.42 10.60
CA TRP A 214 14.91 11.90 11.90
C TRP A 214 15.26 13.02 12.88
N MET A 215 16.00 14.03 12.45
CA MET A 215 16.31 15.19 13.29
C MET A 215 15.06 15.92 13.77
N ALA A 216 14.04 16.02 12.89
CA ALA A 216 12.77 16.65 13.24
C ALA A 216 11.93 15.79 14.21
N VAL A 217 11.94 14.46 14.02
CA VAL A 217 11.24 13.50 14.92
C VAL A 217 11.85 13.52 16.32
N ASP A 218 13.18 13.55 16.43
CA ASP A 218 13.91 13.54 17.70
C ASP A 218 13.94 14.91 18.41
N SER A 219 13.43 15.96 17.77
CA SER A 219 13.44 17.31 18.33
C SER A 219 12.56 17.49 19.59
N GLY A 220 11.69 16.52 19.90
CA GLY A 220 10.70 16.64 20.97
C GLY A 220 9.56 17.62 20.68
N ASN A 221 9.50 18.20 19.48
CA ASN A 221 8.46 19.14 19.07
C ASN A 221 7.44 18.44 18.16
N LEU A 222 6.19 18.39 18.61
CA LEU A 222 5.11 17.70 17.90
C LEU A 222 4.87 18.26 16.46
N ALA A 223 5.03 19.59 16.27
CA ALA A 223 4.84 20.20 14.96
C ALA A 223 5.95 19.78 13.97
N PHE A 224 7.22 19.68 14.45
CA PHE A 224 8.31 19.18 13.63
C PHE A 224 8.16 17.69 13.34
N PHE A 225 7.74 16.89 14.32
CA PHE A 225 7.42 15.48 14.11
C PHE A 225 6.32 15.31 13.06
N GLY A 226 5.19 16.00 13.23
CA GLY A 226 4.07 15.93 12.30
C GLY A 226 4.43 16.40 10.89
N GLY A 227 5.17 17.51 10.78
CA GLY A 227 5.65 18.05 9.52
C GLY A 227 6.62 17.09 8.81
N ALA A 228 7.53 16.48 9.55
CA ALA A 228 8.49 15.52 8.98
C ALA A 228 7.82 14.29 8.38
N VAL A 229 6.87 13.70 9.13
CA VAL A 229 6.15 12.50 8.67
C VAL A 229 5.18 12.84 7.54
N LEU A 230 4.53 14.01 7.57
CA LEU A 230 3.67 14.50 6.48
C LEU A 230 4.46 14.64 5.16
N ILE A 231 5.62 15.30 5.22
CA ILE A 231 6.47 15.49 4.04
C ILE A 231 6.94 14.14 3.50
N LEU A 232 7.42 13.24 4.38
CA LEU A 232 7.85 11.89 4.01
C LEU A 232 6.72 11.11 3.32
N ALA A 233 5.53 11.13 3.91
CA ALA A 233 4.34 10.46 3.38
C ALA A 233 3.90 11.03 2.02
N THR A 234 3.96 12.35 1.86
CA THR A 234 3.67 13.00 0.59
C THR A 234 4.68 12.63 -0.50
N MET A 235 5.99 12.61 -0.15
CA MET A 235 7.06 12.19 -1.07
C MET A 235 6.95 10.71 -1.44
N LEU A 236 6.50 9.86 -0.52
CA LEU A 236 6.21 8.45 -0.80
C LEU A 236 5.19 8.30 -1.94
N GLY A 237 4.25 9.23 -2.06
CA GLY A 237 3.31 9.29 -3.16
C GLY A 237 3.98 9.38 -4.55
N ALA A 238 5.18 9.96 -4.65
CA ALA A 238 5.91 10.07 -5.92
C ALA A 238 6.41 8.72 -6.45
N THR A 239 6.66 7.77 -5.56
CA THR A 239 7.06 6.41 -5.91
C THR A 239 5.87 5.43 -5.90
N TYR A 240 4.80 5.77 -5.19
CA TYR A 240 3.62 4.92 -5.03
C TYR A 240 2.56 5.18 -6.11
N GLY A 241 2.27 6.44 -6.43
CA GLY A 241 1.23 6.82 -7.39
C GLY A 241 1.42 6.24 -8.79
N PRO A 242 2.57 6.43 -9.45
CA PRO A 242 2.80 5.94 -10.81
C PRO A 242 3.11 4.43 -10.89
N GLN A 243 3.17 3.70 -9.77
CA GLN A 243 3.66 2.32 -9.69
C GLN A 243 2.87 1.34 -10.56
N SER A 244 1.53 1.37 -10.49
CA SER A 244 0.68 0.48 -11.29
C SER A 244 0.92 0.64 -12.79
N ALA A 245 1.01 1.90 -13.25
CA ALA A 245 1.28 2.20 -14.66
C ALA A 245 2.70 1.77 -15.07
N LEU A 246 3.71 2.05 -14.23
CA LEU A 246 5.09 1.63 -14.50
C LEU A 246 5.18 0.11 -14.65
N TYR A 247 4.59 -0.64 -13.72
CA TYR A 247 4.63 -2.10 -13.75
C TYR A 247 3.91 -2.67 -14.96
N ALA A 248 2.73 -2.11 -15.31
CA ALA A 248 2.00 -2.51 -16.50
C ALA A 248 2.81 -2.31 -17.78
N GLU A 249 3.62 -1.24 -17.85
CA GLU A 249 4.46 -0.90 -19.00
C GLU A 249 5.74 -1.76 -19.06
N MET A 250 6.15 -2.42 -17.97
CA MET A 250 7.36 -3.26 -17.93
C MET A 250 7.16 -4.68 -18.47
N PHE A 251 5.93 -5.15 -18.62
CA PHE A 251 5.63 -6.52 -19.07
C PHE A 251 4.81 -6.54 -20.35
N PRO A 252 5.12 -7.49 -21.27
CA PRO A 252 4.22 -7.79 -22.42
C PRO A 252 2.84 -8.23 -21.93
N VAL A 253 1.80 -7.96 -22.71
CA VAL A 253 0.40 -8.23 -22.37
C VAL A 253 0.17 -9.67 -21.87
N LYS A 254 0.79 -10.66 -22.51
CA LYS A 254 0.62 -12.10 -22.23
C LYS A 254 1.01 -12.52 -20.79
N VAL A 255 2.01 -11.86 -20.18
CA VAL A 255 2.53 -12.19 -18.87
C VAL A 255 2.39 -11.05 -17.86
N ARG A 256 1.75 -9.94 -18.27
CA ARG A 256 1.66 -8.70 -17.51
C ARG A 256 1.02 -8.90 -16.15
N LEU A 257 -0.17 -9.48 -16.10
CA LEU A 257 -0.89 -9.71 -14.85
C LEU A 257 -0.05 -10.54 -13.86
N SER A 258 0.47 -11.67 -14.31
CA SER A 258 1.30 -12.53 -13.47
C SER A 258 2.60 -11.85 -13.04
N GLY A 259 3.27 -11.14 -13.97
CA GLY A 259 4.53 -10.44 -13.69
C GLY A 259 4.35 -9.30 -12.68
N VAL A 260 3.31 -8.51 -12.83
CA VAL A 260 2.96 -7.41 -11.92
C VAL A 260 2.59 -7.94 -10.54
N SER A 261 1.71 -8.94 -10.46
CA SER A 261 1.27 -9.52 -9.18
C SER A 261 2.43 -10.18 -8.42
N ILE A 262 3.25 -10.96 -9.11
CA ILE A 262 4.40 -11.65 -8.48
C ILE A 262 5.48 -10.67 -8.07
N GLY A 263 5.81 -9.68 -8.91
CA GLY A 263 6.78 -8.64 -8.56
C GLY A 263 6.35 -7.83 -7.34
N TYR A 264 5.08 -7.46 -7.27
CA TYR A 264 4.49 -6.80 -6.11
C TYR A 264 4.53 -7.67 -4.86
N ALA A 265 4.12 -8.95 -4.95
CA ALA A 265 4.10 -9.88 -3.81
C ALA A 265 5.51 -10.11 -3.23
N PHE A 266 6.51 -10.37 -4.07
CA PHE A 266 7.89 -10.52 -3.62
C PHE A 266 8.44 -9.22 -2.99
N GLY A 267 8.15 -8.07 -3.58
CA GLY A 267 8.54 -6.79 -3.00
C GLY A 267 7.86 -6.52 -1.66
N SER A 268 6.59 -6.93 -1.49
CA SER A 268 5.88 -6.85 -0.23
C SER A 268 6.54 -7.69 0.87
N ILE A 269 6.95 -8.91 0.52
CA ILE A 269 7.64 -9.81 1.46
C ILE A 269 8.98 -9.20 1.88
N ILE A 270 9.80 -8.78 0.92
CA ILE A 270 11.14 -8.25 1.20
C ILE A 270 11.03 -6.94 2.01
N GLY A 271 10.22 -5.99 1.57
CA GLY A 271 10.09 -4.68 2.24
C GLY A 271 9.30 -4.74 3.56
N GLY A 272 8.32 -5.65 3.66
CA GLY A 272 7.48 -5.77 4.86
C GLY A 272 8.05 -6.65 5.96
N ALA A 273 8.86 -7.67 5.62
CA ALA A 273 9.42 -8.57 6.62
C ALA A 273 10.56 -7.94 7.44
N PHE A 274 11.35 -7.06 6.83
CA PHE A 274 12.55 -6.51 7.46
C PHE A 274 12.37 -5.10 8.02
N ALA A 275 11.45 -4.31 7.51
CA ALA A 275 11.26 -2.92 7.96
C ALA A 275 10.72 -2.78 9.41
N PRO A 276 9.89 -3.71 9.94
CA PRO A 276 9.43 -3.63 11.33
C PRO A 276 10.42 -4.15 12.36
N MET A 277 11.52 -4.82 11.95
CA MET A 277 12.57 -5.35 12.83
C MET A 277 13.62 -4.31 13.16
#